data_49aa630645cebe2c973de9cb3b1b2735
#
_entry.id   49aa630645cebe2c973de9cb3b1b2735
#
_cell.length_a   1.000
_cell.length_b   1.000
_cell.length_c   1.000
_cell.angle_alpha   90.00
_cell.angle_beta   90.00
_cell.angle_gamma   90.00
#
_symmetry.space_group_name_H-M   'P 1'
#
loop_
_entity.id
_entity.type
_entity.pdbx_description
1 polymer ?
#
loop_
_entity_poly.entity_id
_entity_poly.type
_entity_poly.pdbx_seq_one_letter_code
_entity_poly.pdbx_strand_id
1 'polypeptide(L)'
;MRRKVYYMSQRGPAELVAEAIAREAGCRPEPLLPAYMPENVDLMFLGCEGDRADKVTLSFIASLNPNRVRRAALFQCAGNRGQAVHQMRAALVTRGITVAERVFTAPNKNLFGRGGPTQADIDAARDFAKAAIEQP
;
A
#
# COMPACT_ATOMS: atom_id res chain seq x y z
N MET A 1 7.48 -1.18 17.52
CA MET A 1 6.35 -1.13 16.58
C MET A 1 6.61 -2.07 15.41
N ARG A 2 5.69 -3.00 15.18
CA ARG A 2 5.82 -3.94 14.07
C ARG A 2 5.17 -3.37 12.82
N ARG A 3 5.93 -3.32 11.73
CA ARG A 3 5.49 -2.74 10.45
C ARG A 3 5.62 -3.76 9.34
N LYS A 4 4.68 -3.72 8.40
CA LYS A 4 4.68 -4.56 7.21
C LYS A 4 4.33 -3.73 5.99
N VAL A 5 4.87 -4.11 4.84
CA VAL A 5 4.53 -3.52 3.55
C VAL A 5 4.11 -4.63 2.61
N TYR A 6 2.87 -4.55 2.14
CA TYR A 6 2.33 -5.49 1.16
C TYR A 6 1.94 -4.75 -0.11
N TYR A 7 2.11 -5.41 -1.23
CA TYR A 7 1.75 -4.80 -2.51
C TYR A 7 1.24 -5.85 -3.48
N MET A 8 0.37 -5.42 -4.38
CA MET A 8 -0.03 -6.18 -5.55
C MET A 8 0.46 -5.44 -6.78
N SER A 9 1.30 -6.09 -7.58
CA SER A 9 1.91 -5.47 -8.74
C SER A 9 1.90 -6.43 -9.92
N GLN A 10 1.51 -5.94 -11.08
CA GLN A 10 1.57 -6.70 -12.32
C GLN A 10 2.71 -6.22 -13.22
N ARG A 11 3.19 -5.00 -13.04
CA ARG A 11 4.14 -4.37 -13.95
C ARG A 11 5.32 -3.68 -13.28
N GLY A 12 5.44 -3.79 -11.99
CA GLY A 12 6.59 -3.29 -11.25
C GLY A 12 6.51 -1.92 -10.59
N PRO A 13 5.64 -0.95 -11.00
CA PRO A 13 5.66 0.36 -10.33
C PRO A 13 5.29 0.30 -8.86
N ALA A 14 4.31 -0.51 -8.48
CA ALA A 14 3.95 -0.65 -7.07
C ALA A 14 5.05 -1.33 -6.28
N GLU A 15 5.79 -2.24 -6.88
CA GLU A 15 6.93 -2.87 -6.23
C GLU A 15 8.01 -1.86 -5.89
N LEU A 16 8.34 -0.96 -6.84
CA LEU A 16 9.36 0.07 -6.61
C LEU A 16 8.95 1.04 -5.50
N VAL A 17 7.69 1.42 -5.48
CA VAL A 17 7.16 2.27 -4.42
C VAL A 17 7.15 1.52 -3.08
N ALA A 18 6.76 0.26 -3.09
CA ALA A 18 6.77 -0.58 -1.88
C ALA A 18 8.18 -0.72 -1.31
N GLU A 19 9.19 -0.87 -2.16
CA GLU A 19 10.59 -0.91 -1.73
C GLU A 19 11.01 0.38 -1.03
N ALA A 20 10.62 1.52 -1.58
CA ALA A 20 10.93 2.82 -0.98
C ALA A 20 10.27 2.98 0.39
N ILE A 21 9.00 2.61 0.50
CA ILE A 21 8.26 2.63 1.76
C ILE A 21 8.90 1.68 2.78
N ALA A 22 9.24 0.48 2.33
CA ALA A 22 9.81 -0.54 3.21
C ALA A 22 11.16 -0.12 3.79
N ARG A 23 11.96 0.64 3.05
CA ARG A 23 13.22 1.19 3.59
C ARG A 23 12.96 2.07 4.80
N GLU A 24 11.95 2.93 4.71
CA GLU A 24 11.60 3.80 5.83
C GLU A 24 10.97 3.02 6.98
N ALA A 25 10.20 1.98 6.66
CA ALA A 25 9.53 1.15 7.67
C ALA A 25 10.47 0.14 8.33
N GLY A 26 11.66 -0.07 7.77
CA GLY A 26 12.63 -1.01 8.33
C GLY A 26 12.25 -2.47 8.11
N CYS A 27 11.57 -2.78 7.02
CA CYS A 27 11.14 -4.13 6.69
C CYS A 27 11.32 -4.41 5.20
N ARG A 28 10.97 -5.61 4.77
CA ARG A 28 10.98 -5.98 3.35
C ARG A 28 9.58 -5.87 2.79
N PRO A 29 9.43 -5.40 1.53
CA PRO A 29 8.13 -5.43 0.88
C PRO A 29 7.78 -6.87 0.53
N GLU A 30 6.51 -7.24 0.71
CA GLU A 30 6.02 -8.58 0.44
C GLU A 30 4.90 -8.53 -0.59
N PRO A 31 5.02 -9.28 -1.70
CA PRO A 31 3.91 -9.39 -2.63
C PRO A 31 2.74 -10.14 -1.99
N LEU A 32 1.53 -9.78 -2.40
CA LEU A 32 0.34 -10.43 -1.86
C LEU A 32 0.16 -11.88 -2.32
N LEU A 33 0.92 -12.32 -3.31
CA LEU A 33 0.90 -13.69 -3.80
C LEU A 33 2.31 -14.29 -3.78
N PRO A 34 2.60 -15.26 -2.94
CA PRO A 34 1.81 -15.73 -1.80
C PRO A 34 2.16 -14.94 -0.55
N ALA A 35 1.18 -14.45 0.16
CA ALA A 35 1.42 -13.76 1.42
C ALA A 35 0.90 -14.61 2.58
N TYR A 36 1.67 -14.64 3.65
CA TYR A 36 1.19 -15.17 4.92
C TYR A 36 0.36 -14.09 5.60
N MET A 37 -0.70 -14.49 6.27
CA MET A 37 -1.54 -13.52 6.97
C MET A 37 -0.73 -12.83 8.07
N PRO A 38 -0.79 -11.51 8.14
CA PRO A 38 -0.08 -10.78 9.18
C PRO A 38 -0.70 -11.00 10.55
N GLU A 39 0.13 -10.93 11.59
CA GLU A 39 -0.29 -11.04 12.97
C GLU A 39 0.41 -9.97 13.80
N ASN A 40 -0.33 -9.31 14.67
CA ASN A 40 0.20 -8.29 15.58
C ASN A 40 0.96 -7.18 14.87
N VAL A 41 0.45 -6.73 13.74
CA VAL A 41 1.07 -5.63 12.99
C VAL A 41 0.49 -4.30 13.46
N ASP A 42 1.37 -3.40 13.88
CA ASP A 42 0.95 -2.08 14.33
C ASP A 42 0.61 -1.16 13.16
N LEU A 43 1.39 -1.22 12.10
CA LEU A 43 1.19 -0.41 10.90
C LEU A 43 1.47 -1.25 9.65
N MET A 44 0.47 -1.37 8.80
CA MET A 44 0.58 -2.06 7.51
C MET A 44 0.45 -1.03 6.38
N PHE A 45 1.44 -1.01 5.50
CA PHE A 45 1.31 -0.32 4.23
C PHE A 45 0.78 -1.32 3.22
N LEU A 46 -0.27 -0.96 2.51
CA LEU A 46 -0.90 -1.81 1.51
C LEU A 46 -1.10 -1.04 0.23
N GLY A 47 -0.62 -1.57 -0.87
CA GLY A 47 -0.69 -0.90 -2.16
C GLY A 47 -1.05 -1.81 -3.31
N CYS A 48 -1.57 -1.19 -4.37
CA CYS A 48 -1.94 -1.89 -5.59
C CYS A 48 -1.65 -1.04 -6.81
N GLU A 49 -1.83 -1.63 -7.98
CA GLU A 49 -1.72 -0.94 -9.26
C GLU A 49 -3.10 -0.82 -9.91
N GLY A 50 -3.29 0.27 -10.66
CA GLY A 50 -4.51 0.51 -11.41
C GLY A 50 -5.57 1.27 -10.63
N ASP A 51 -6.67 1.57 -11.30
CA ASP A 51 -7.74 2.38 -10.73
C ASP A 51 -8.65 1.62 -9.77
N ARG A 52 -8.61 0.29 -9.80
CA ARG A 52 -9.46 -0.54 -8.95
C ARG A 52 -8.63 -1.55 -8.19
N ALA A 53 -9.04 -1.79 -6.96
CA ALA A 53 -8.44 -2.86 -6.17
C ALA A 53 -8.82 -4.21 -6.80
N ASP A 54 -7.82 -5.07 -6.97
CA ASP A 54 -8.04 -6.39 -7.54
C ASP A 54 -8.63 -7.36 -6.50
N LYS A 55 -9.05 -8.53 -7.00
CA LYS A 55 -9.66 -9.54 -6.14
C LYS A 55 -8.71 -10.07 -5.07
N VAL A 56 -7.43 -10.18 -5.39
CA VAL A 56 -6.44 -10.68 -4.44
C VAL A 56 -6.31 -9.71 -3.28
N THR A 57 -6.20 -8.42 -3.57
CA THR A 57 -6.10 -7.38 -2.55
C THR A 57 -7.35 -7.36 -1.66
N LEU A 58 -8.54 -7.39 -2.26
CA LEU A 58 -9.79 -7.36 -1.51
C LEU A 58 -9.98 -8.63 -0.67
N SER A 59 -9.61 -9.79 -1.20
CA SER A 59 -9.66 -11.05 -0.44
C SER A 59 -8.69 -11.04 0.74
N PHE A 60 -7.50 -10.48 0.55
CA PHE A 60 -6.54 -10.32 1.62
C PHE A 60 -7.13 -9.46 2.74
N ILE A 61 -7.72 -8.31 2.40
CA ILE A 61 -8.36 -7.42 3.37
C ILE A 61 -9.50 -8.13 4.11
N ALA A 62 -10.30 -8.92 3.39
CA ALA A 62 -11.44 -9.62 3.98
C ALA A 62 -11.02 -10.60 5.09
N SER A 63 -9.77 -11.03 5.07
CA SER A 63 -9.22 -11.96 6.08
C SER A 63 -8.57 -11.23 7.26
N LEU A 64 -8.54 -9.89 7.24
CA LEU A 64 -7.93 -9.11 8.30
C LEU A 64 -8.93 -8.76 9.41
N ASN A 65 -8.39 -8.39 10.55
CA ASN A 65 -9.11 -7.85 11.69
C ASN A 65 -8.14 -7.01 12.54
N PRO A 66 -8.63 -6.24 13.54
CA PRO A 66 -7.75 -5.38 14.33
C PRO A 66 -6.68 -6.12 15.15
N ASN A 67 -6.84 -7.41 15.41
CA ASN A 67 -5.80 -8.19 16.07
C ASN A 67 -4.64 -8.51 15.13
N ARG A 68 -4.94 -8.66 13.85
CA ARG A 68 -3.91 -8.91 12.84
C ARG A 68 -3.20 -7.62 12.45
N VAL A 69 -3.96 -6.55 12.24
CA VAL A 69 -3.44 -5.25 11.81
C VAL A 69 -4.21 -4.14 12.53
N ARG A 70 -3.49 -3.30 13.24
CA ARG A 70 -4.13 -2.20 13.98
C ARG A 70 -4.46 -1.02 13.08
N ARG A 71 -3.53 -0.65 12.22
CA ARG A 71 -3.66 0.54 11.38
C ARG A 71 -3.06 0.27 10.01
N ALA A 72 -3.65 0.86 8.97
CA ALA A 72 -3.17 0.72 7.60
C ALA A 72 -2.95 2.08 6.97
N ALA A 73 -1.94 2.16 6.11
CA ALA A 73 -1.67 3.31 5.24
C ALA A 73 -1.64 2.80 3.80
N LEU A 74 -2.33 3.51 2.90
CA LEU A 74 -2.61 3.00 1.58
C LEU A 74 -1.85 3.75 0.50
N PHE A 75 -1.43 3.01 -0.54
CA PHE A 75 -0.82 3.62 -1.71
C PHE A 75 -1.34 2.96 -2.98
N GLN A 76 -1.30 3.70 -4.07
CA GLN A 76 -1.78 3.27 -5.37
C GLN A 76 -0.84 3.78 -6.45
N CYS A 77 -0.50 2.91 -7.39
CA CYS A 77 0.33 3.25 -8.54
C CYS A 77 -0.42 2.98 -9.83
N ALA A 78 -0.06 3.67 -10.91
CA ALA A 78 -0.60 3.45 -12.25
C ALA A 78 -2.12 3.61 -12.35
N GLY A 79 -2.70 4.54 -11.59
CA GLY A 79 -4.11 4.87 -11.65
C GLY A 79 -4.34 6.36 -11.48
N ASN A 80 -5.37 6.88 -12.11
CA ASN A 80 -5.62 8.33 -12.16
C ASN A 80 -6.68 8.81 -11.18
N ARG A 81 -7.55 7.93 -10.71
CA ARG A 81 -8.78 8.34 -10.02
C ARG A 81 -8.84 8.02 -8.53
N GLY A 82 -7.86 7.31 -8.01
CA GLY A 82 -7.84 6.96 -6.60
C GLY A 82 -8.96 6.01 -6.16
N GLN A 83 -9.65 5.36 -7.08
CA GLN A 83 -10.74 4.44 -6.74
C GLN A 83 -10.25 3.23 -5.97
N ALA A 84 -9.06 2.72 -6.32
CA ALA A 84 -8.50 1.58 -5.62
C ALA A 84 -8.28 1.88 -4.13
N VAL A 85 -7.78 3.09 -3.84
CA VAL A 85 -7.59 3.54 -2.45
C VAL A 85 -8.94 3.60 -1.73
N HIS A 86 -9.97 4.15 -2.37
CA HIS A 86 -11.31 4.19 -1.78
C HIS A 86 -11.85 2.81 -1.49
N GLN A 87 -11.68 1.87 -2.42
CA GLN A 87 -12.14 0.50 -2.24
C GLN A 87 -11.41 -0.20 -1.10
N MET A 88 -10.09 -0.04 -1.04
CA MET A 88 -9.29 -0.63 0.03
C MET A 88 -9.66 -0.03 1.39
N ARG A 89 -9.84 1.30 1.45
CA ARG A 89 -10.23 1.98 2.68
C ARG A 89 -11.57 1.46 3.19
N ALA A 90 -12.58 1.41 2.31
CA ALA A 90 -13.90 0.93 2.67
C ALA A 90 -13.86 -0.52 3.20
N ALA A 91 -13.10 -1.37 2.52
CA ALA A 91 -12.95 -2.76 2.94
C ALA A 91 -12.26 -2.89 4.31
N LEU A 92 -11.21 -2.10 4.55
CA LEU A 92 -10.49 -2.11 5.82
C LEU A 92 -11.35 -1.58 6.96
N VAL A 93 -12.06 -0.48 6.73
CA VAL A 93 -12.98 0.09 7.73
C VAL A 93 -14.05 -0.91 8.11
N THR A 94 -14.58 -1.65 7.12
CA THR A 94 -15.57 -2.72 7.39
C THR A 94 -14.98 -3.80 8.31
N ARG A 95 -13.66 -4.01 8.25
CA ARG A 95 -13.00 -4.98 9.14
C ARG A 95 -12.58 -4.37 10.48
N GLY A 96 -12.93 -3.12 10.76
CA GLY A 96 -12.60 -2.46 12.01
C GLY A 96 -11.18 -1.92 12.09
N ILE A 97 -10.48 -1.85 10.97
CA ILE A 97 -9.09 -1.40 10.93
C ILE A 97 -9.06 0.11 10.69
N THR A 98 -8.28 0.82 11.48
CA THR A 98 -8.06 2.26 11.32
C THR A 98 -7.19 2.51 10.09
N VAL A 99 -7.63 3.42 9.21
CA VAL A 99 -6.88 3.75 7.99
C VAL A 99 -6.39 5.19 8.09
N ALA A 100 -5.10 5.40 7.79
CA ALA A 100 -4.52 6.73 7.77
C ALA A 100 -5.21 7.59 6.70
N GLU A 101 -5.44 8.86 7.03
CA GLU A 101 -6.10 9.78 6.09
C GLU A 101 -5.25 10.04 4.86
N ARG A 102 -3.95 10.24 5.07
CA ARG A 102 -3.03 10.49 3.97
C ARG A 102 -2.79 9.22 3.17
N VAL A 103 -2.94 9.30 1.86
CA VAL A 103 -2.65 8.21 0.94
C VAL A 103 -1.55 8.68 -0.02
N PHE A 104 -0.84 7.72 -0.61
CA PHE A 104 0.14 8.02 -1.63
C PHE A 104 -0.37 7.50 -2.97
N THR A 105 -0.32 8.36 -3.99
CA THR A 105 -0.65 7.96 -5.36
C THR A 105 0.48 8.38 -6.29
N ALA A 106 0.89 7.47 -7.17
CA ALA A 106 1.89 7.73 -8.19
C ALA A 106 1.28 7.34 -9.54
N PRO A 107 0.61 8.28 -10.22
CA PRO A 107 0.01 7.97 -11.51
C PRO A 107 1.09 7.66 -12.55
N ASN A 108 0.90 6.57 -13.26
CA ASN A 108 1.79 6.23 -14.37
C ASN A 108 1.30 6.98 -15.60
N LYS A 109 2.03 8.01 -16.01
CA LYS A 109 1.68 8.84 -17.15
C LYS A 109 2.35 8.40 -18.45
N ASN A 110 3.05 7.28 -18.43
CA ASN A 110 3.81 6.86 -19.58
C ASN A 110 2.94 6.09 -20.56
N LEU A 111 2.69 6.70 -21.72
CA LEU A 111 1.85 6.14 -22.78
C LEU A 111 2.44 4.89 -23.41
N PHE A 112 3.72 4.62 -23.24
CA PHE A 112 4.41 3.50 -23.85
C PHE A 112 4.77 2.38 -22.88
N GLY A 113 4.25 2.42 -21.68
CA GLY A 113 4.58 1.45 -20.67
C GLY A 113 6.03 1.54 -20.17
N ARG A 114 6.74 2.59 -20.54
CA ARG A 114 8.09 2.86 -20.09
C ARG A 114 8.05 3.85 -18.95
N GLY A 115 8.78 3.58 -17.98
CA GLY A 115 8.85 4.46 -16.85
C GLY A 115 8.04 3.89 -15.72
N GLY A 116 8.62 3.80 -14.68
CA GLY A 116 8.04 3.54 -13.42
C GLY A 116 7.93 4.85 -12.69
N PRO A 117 7.89 4.79 -11.39
CA PRO A 117 7.95 5.97 -10.55
C PRO A 117 9.22 6.77 -10.84
N THR A 118 9.07 8.09 -10.89
CA THR A 118 10.22 9.00 -11.00
C THR A 118 10.95 9.05 -9.66
N GLN A 119 12.14 9.66 -9.66
CA GLN A 119 12.83 9.89 -8.38
C GLN A 119 11.98 10.75 -7.45
N ALA A 120 11.25 11.73 -8.00
CA ALA A 120 10.33 12.55 -7.19
C ALA A 120 9.23 11.69 -6.56
N ASP A 121 8.70 10.71 -7.28
CA ASP A 121 7.70 9.79 -6.73
C ASP A 121 8.28 8.94 -5.61
N ILE A 122 9.51 8.46 -5.78
CA ILE A 122 10.19 7.66 -4.76
C ILE A 122 10.42 8.50 -3.50
N ASP A 123 10.88 9.73 -3.66
CA ASP A 123 11.09 10.64 -2.53
C ASP A 123 9.77 10.94 -1.81
N ALA A 124 8.71 11.17 -2.57
CA ALA A 124 7.38 11.42 -2.01
C ALA A 124 6.83 10.19 -1.28
N ALA A 125 7.09 8.99 -1.80
CA ALA A 125 6.69 7.75 -1.14
C ALA A 125 7.41 7.58 0.20
N ARG A 126 8.68 7.94 0.26
CA ARG A 126 9.45 7.90 1.51
C ARG A 126 8.91 8.89 2.53
N ASP A 127 8.57 10.11 2.09
CA ASP A 127 7.96 11.11 2.97
C ASP A 127 6.60 10.66 3.49
N PHE A 128 5.79 10.06 2.62
CA PHE A 128 4.52 9.45 3.01
C PHE A 128 4.72 8.39 4.10
N ALA A 129 5.71 7.52 3.92
CA ALA A 129 5.98 6.46 4.89
C ALA A 129 6.42 7.04 6.23
N LYS A 130 7.32 8.03 6.22
CA LYS A 130 7.76 8.70 7.45
C LYS A 130 6.60 9.32 8.21
N ALA A 131 5.72 10.02 7.48
CA ALA A 131 4.56 10.65 8.09
C ALA A 131 3.63 9.62 8.73
N ALA A 132 3.39 8.49 8.06
CA ALA A 132 2.54 7.43 8.59
C ALA A 132 3.15 6.78 9.85
N ILE A 133 4.47 6.59 9.86
CA ILE A 133 5.18 6.00 10.98
C ILE A 133 5.14 6.94 12.20
N GLU A 134 5.26 8.24 11.98
CA GLU A 134 5.28 9.24 13.05
C GLU A 134 3.90 9.51 13.65
N GLN A 135 2.83 9.16 12.95
CA GLN A 135 1.49 9.35 13.48
C GLN A 135 1.21 8.37 14.62
N PRO A 136 0.73 8.87 15.76
CA PRO A 136 0.37 7.99 16.86
C PRO A 136 -0.87 7.15 16.59
#